data_3add35571544a9436b4726769dcfbdd7
#
_entry.id   3add35571544a9436b4726769dcfbdd7
#
_cell.length_a   1.000
_cell.length_b   1.000
_cell.length_c   1.000
_cell.angle_alpha   90.00
_cell.angle_beta   90.00
_cell.angle_gamma   90.00
#
_symmetry.space_group_name_H-M   'P 1'
#
loop_
_entity.id
_entity.type
_entity.pdbx_description
1 polymer ?
#
loop_
_entity_poly.entity_id
_entity_poly.type
_entity_poly.pdbx_seq_one_letter_code
_entity_poly.pdbx_strand_id
1 'polypeptide(L)'
;MADSRPIGVFDSGLGGLTVVKELCRSLPNENIVYFGDTGRVPYGPKSQSTIKQYATEDERFLLSKDVKLIIAACGTVSSVASDTAKDLPVPFFEVVSFAAESAVKATKNGKIGVIGTSATVKSGKHKECIEKLMPDIEVTACACPLFVPLVEEGWCDKDDIVVKETVSRYLEPMVSAGVDTLILGCTHYPVLSGAIAEYLGENVTLINAGTSVSNAVKGYLSDNGLLNSSKDMGEHSFYVSDKPDSFREQASILLEREIDENKVKRVSLSSL
;
A
#
# COMPACT_ATOMS: atom_id res chain seq x y z
N MET A 1 2.97 16.46 22.96
CA MET A 1 2.72 15.44 24.00
C MET A 1 2.61 14.11 23.28
N ALA A 2 3.17 13.03 23.85
CA ALA A 2 3.03 11.69 23.25
C ALA A 2 1.55 11.33 23.03
N ASP A 3 1.24 10.68 21.91
CA ASP A 3 -0.11 10.32 21.53
C ASP A 3 -0.19 8.80 21.32
N SER A 4 -0.89 8.13 22.24
CA SER A 4 -1.07 6.67 22.20
C SER A 4 -2.24 6.22 21.31
N ARG A 5 -3.01 7.13 20.71
CA ARG A 5 -4.05 6.78 19.76
C ARG A 5 -3.45 6.01 18.57
N PRO A 6 -4.17 5.06 18.00
CA PRO A 6 -3.63 4.21 16.95
C PRO A 6 -3.44 4.96 15.63
N ILE A 7 -2.55 4.44 14.80
CA ILE A 7 -2.47 4.74 13.38
C ILE A 7 -3.58 3.94 12.67
N GLY A 8 -4.47 4.62 11.96
CA GLY A 8 -5.48 3.97 11.11
C GLY A 8 -4.90 3.63 9.75
N VAL A 9 -5.06 2.39 9.31
CA VAL A 9 -4.62 1.94 7.97
C VAL A 9 -5.78 1.23 7.29
N PHE A 10 -6.11 1.60 6.06
CA PHE A 10 -7.11 0.86 5.30
C PHE A 10 -6.62 0.46 3.89
N ASP A 11 -7.19 -0.61 3.40
CA ASP A 11 -6.94 -1.17 2.08
C ASP A 11 -8.19 -1.84 1.53
N SER A 12 -8.23 -2.08 0.23
CA SER A 12 -9.32 -2.82 -0.41
C SER A 12 -9.44 -4.28 0.05
N GLY A 13 -8.44 -4.82 0.75
CA GLY A 13 -8.46 -6.21 1.18
C GLY A 13 -7.31 -6.59 2.10
N LEU A 14 -6.45 -7.47 1.60
CA LEU A 14 -5.33 -8.06 2.34
C LEU A 14 -4.00 -7.32 2.11
N GLY A 15 -3.82 -6.79 0.90
CA GLY A 15 -2.53 -6.26 0.43
C GLY A 15 -1.94 -5.16 1.31
N GLY A 16 -2.77 -4.33 1.92
CA GLY A 16 -2.34 -3.26 2.84
C GLY A 16 -1.57 -3.73 4.07
N LEU A 17 -1.60 -5.03 4.37
CA LEU A 17 -0.75 -5.61 5.42
C LEU A 17 0.75 -5.47 5.12
N THR A 18 1.14 -5.32 3.86
CA THR A 18 2.53 -5.00 3.50
C THR A 18 2.93 -3.62 4.02
N VAL A 19 2.01 -2.64 4.04
CA VAL A 19 2.22 -1.33 4.66
C VAL A 19 2.27 -1.47 6.19
N VAL A 20 1.36 -2.25 6.79
CA VAL A 20 1.38 -2.53 8.23
C VAL A 20 2.71 -3.17 8.65
N LYS A 21 3.25 -4.12 7.87
CA LYS A 21 4.56 -4.73 8.11
C LYS A 21 5.68 -3.68 8.19
N GLU A 22 5.71 -2.74 7.25
CA GLU A 22 6.70 -1.66 7.23
C GLU A 22 6.51 -0.68 8.41
N LEU A 23 5.27 -0.38 8.79
CA LEU A 23 4.98 0.42 9.99
C LEU A 23 5.46 -0.29 11.26
N CYS A 24 5.18 -1.56 11.44
CA CYS A 24 5.66 -2.34 12.60
C CYS A 24 7.19 -2.35 12.67
N ARG A 25 7.87 -2.38 11.53
CA ARG A 25 9.34 -2.36 11.46
C ARG A 25 9.93 -1.00 11.82
N SER A 26 9.34 0.10 11.34
CA SER A 26 9.86 1.47 11.51
C SER A 26 9.36 2.18 12.76
N LEU A 27 8.19 1.76 13.27
CA LEU A 27 7.43 2.35 14.38
C LEU A 27 6.89 1.25 15.31
N PRO A 28 7.74 0.42 15.93
CA PRO A 28 7.32 -0.80 16.64
C PRO A 28 6.45 -0.53 17.87
N ASN A 29 6.46 0.67 18.42
CA ASN A 29 5.69 1.03 19.62
C ASN A 29 4.32 1.67 19.27
N GLU A 30 4.02 1.91 18.00
CA GLU A 30 2.76 2.50 17.59
C GLU A 30 1.61 1.49 17.59
N ASN A 31 0.49 1.89 18.14
CA ASN A 31 -0.75 1.14 18.01
C ASN A 31 -1.28 1.25 16.58
N ILE A 32 -1.83 0.17 16.01
CA ILE A 32 -2.35 0.14 14.65
C ILE A 32 -3.76 -0.43 14.66
N VAL A 33 -4.67 0.27 13.99
CA VAL A 33 -5.98 -0.25 13.58
C VAL A 33 -5.97 -0.41 12.07
N TYR A 34 -6.05 -1.65 11.61
CA TYR A 34 -6.15 -1.99 10.21
C TYR A 34 -7.60 -2.29 9.83
N PHE A 35 -8.04 -1.76 8.69
CA PHE A 35 -9.29 -2.13 8.05
C PHE A 35 -9.05 -2.65 6.64
N GLY A 36 -9.45 -3.90 6.38
CA GLY A 36 -9.44 -4.52 5.05
C GLY A 36 -10.86 -4.73 4.53
N ASP A 37 -11.20 -4.10 3.41
CA ASP A 37 -12.54 -4.21 2.80
C ASP A 37 -12.69 -5.48 1.97
N THR A 38 -12.46 -6.62 2.62
CA THR A 38 -12.40 -7.96 2.00
C THR A 38 -13.69 -8.41 1.31
N GLY A 39 -14.83 -7.85 1.70
CA GLY A 39 -16.13 -8.18 1.09
C GLY A 39 -16.38 -7.45 -0.24
N ARG A 40 -15.60 -6.43 -0.59
CA ARG A 40 -15.79 -5.62 -1.80
C ARG A 40 -14.58 -5.61 -2.74
N VAL A 41 -13.53 -6.37 -2.40
CA VAL A 41 -12.33 -6.58 -3.23
C VAL A 41 -12.68 -7.27 -4.56
N PRO A 42 -11.94 -7.01 -5.67
CA PRO A 42 -10.89 -6.01 -5.84
C PRO A 42 -11.44 -4.62 -6.23
N TYR A 43 -10.74 -3.55 -5.84
CA TYR A 43 -11.12 -2.17 -6.23
C TYR A 43 -10.67 -1.80 -7.64
N GLY A 44 -9.61 -2.42 -8.15
CA GLY A 44 -8.99 -2.07 -9.43
C GLY A 44 -9.93 -2.02 -10.65
N PRO A 45 -10.91 -2.93 -10.83
CA PRO A 45 -11.86 -2.88 -11.94
C PRO A 45 -13.10 -1.99 -11.70
N LYS A 46 -13.27 -1.41 -10.51
CA LYS A 46 -14.46 -0.61 -10.17
C LYS A 46 -14.38 0.81 -10.72
N SER A 47 -15.54 1.47 -10.81
CA SER A 47 -15.63 2.88 -11.21
C SER A 47 -15.02 3.80 -10.13
N GLN A 48 -14.53 4.97 -10.55
CA GLN A 48 -14.00 5.96 -9.62
C GLN A 48 -15.01 6.37 -8.54
N SER A 49 -16.29 6.55 -8.91
CA SER A 49 -17.36 6.90 -7.97
C SER A 49 -17.56 5.83 -6.90
N THR A 50 -17.53 4.54 -7.30
CA THR A 50 -17.63 3.41 -6.37
C THR A 50 -16.42 3.37 -5.42
N ILE A 51 -15.21 3.57 -5.95
CA ILE A 51 -13.99 3.58 -5.13
C ILE A 51 -14.02 4.74 -4.11
N LYS A 52 -14.47 5.93 -4.52
CA LYS A 52 -14.62 7.07 -3.62
C LYS A 52 -15.64 6.81 -2.51
N GLN A 53 -16.79 6.22 -2.85
CA GLN A 53 -17.77 5.83 -1.85
C GLN A 53 -17.15 4.88 -0.82
N TYR A 54 -16.46 3.83 -1.28
CA TYR A 54 -15.84 2.84 -0.39
C TYR A 54 -14.76 3.48 0.48
N ALA A 55 -13.88 4.30 -0.10
CA ALA A 55 -12.85 5.02 0.66
C ALA A 55 -13.46 5.89 1.77
N THR A 56 -14.55 6.62 1.48
CA THR A 56 -15.25 7.44 2.48
C THR A 56 -15.83 6.60 3.62
N GLU A 57 -16.37 5.42 3.32
CA GLU A 57 -16.89 4.49 4.33
C GLU A 57 -15.76 3.91 5.20
N ASP A 58 -14.64 3.53 4.57
CA ASP A 58 -13.44 3.01 5.25
C ASP A 58 -12.81 4.08 6.17
N GLU A 59 -12.72 5.33 5.70
CA GLU A 59 -12.24 6.48 6.48
C GLU A 59 -13.12 6.75 7.70
N ARG A 60 -14.46 6.75 7.53
CA ARG A 60 -15.42 6.91 8.65
C ARG A 60 -15.27 5.80 9.68
N PHE A 61 -15.08 4.56 9.23
CA PHE A 61 -14.82 3.45 10.13
C PHE A 61 -13.58 3.70 10.97
N LEU A 62 -12.46 4.10 10.36
CA LEU A 62 -11.23 4.38 11.10
C LEU A 62 -11.37 5.55 12.07
N LEU A 63 -12.08 6.62 11.69
CA LEU A 63 -12.37 7.72 12.59
C LEU A 63 -13.17 7.26 13.83
N SER A 64 -14.06 6.28 13.69
CA SER A 64 -14.80 5.69 14.83
C SER A 64 -13.90 4.96 15.83
N LYS A 65 -12.63 4.71 15.47
CA LYS A 65 -11.60 4.06 16.32
C LYS A 65 -10.67 5.05 17.00
N ASP A 66 -10.97 6.36 16.93
CA ASP A 66 -10.17 7.43 17.55
C ASP A 66 -8.69 7.37 17.09
N VAL A 67 -8.46 7.21 15.80
CA VAL A 67 -7.11 7.17 15.22
C VAL A 67 -6.47 8.56 15.19
N LYS A 68 -5.14 8.64 15.37
CA LYS A 68 -4.40 9.91 15.33
C LYS A 68 -4.06 10.36 13.91
N LEU A 69 -4.04 9.45 12.96
CA LEU A 69 -3.89 9.70 11.52
C LEU A 69 -4.44 8.52 10.72
N ILE A 70 -4.68 8.71 9.43
CA ILE A 70 -5.15 7.67 8.52
C ILE A 70 -4.16 7.49 7.38
N ILE A 71 -3.91 6.22 6.99
CA ILE A 71 -3.12 5.83 5.84
C ILE A 71 -4.00 5.05 4.85
N ALA A 72 -4.16 5.57 3.64
CA ALA A 72 -4.68 4.79 2.52
C ALA A 72 -3.54 3.93 1.95
N ALA A 73 -3.51 2.66 2.33
CA ALA A 73 -2.50 1.72 1.85
C ALA A 73 -2.76 1.29 0.39
N CYS A 74 -4.02 1.29 -0.04
CA CYS A 74 -4.43 0.86 -1.37
C CYS A 74 -3.94 1.81 -2.47
N GLY A 75 -3.10 1.34 -3.38
CA GLY A 75 -2.63 2.12 -4.54
C GLY A 75 -3.78 2.60 -5.44
N THR A 76 -4.86 1.82 -5.56
CA THR A 76 -6.05 2.21 -6.31
C THR A 76 -6.78 3.38 -5.65
N VAL A 77 -7.03 3.33 -4.34
CA VAL A 77 -7.64 4.42 -3.59
C VAL A 77 -6.78 5.68 -3.66
N SER A 78 -5.49 5.55 -3.36
CA SER A 78 -4.52 6.65 -3.40
C SER A 78 -4.48 7.34 -4.78
N SER A 79 -4.69 6.58 -5.84
CA SER A 79 -4.64 7.11 -7.22
C SER A 79 -5.91 7.82 -7.67
N VAL A 80 -7.10 7.39 -7.20
CA VAL A 80 -8.39 7.86 -7.77
C VAL A 80 -9.36 8.45 -6.76
N ALA A 81 -9.08 8.33 -5.46
CA ALA A 81 -10.00 8.70 -4.37
C ALA A 81 -9.34 9.48 -3.22
N SER A 82 -8.09 9.93 -3.35
CA SER A 82 -7.40 10.69 -2.29
C SER A 82 -8.07 12.03 -1.94
N ASP A 83 -8.97 12.51 -2.78
CA ASP A 83 -9.74 13.73 -2.54
C ASP A 83 -10.89 13.55 -1.52
N THR A 84 -11.26 12.32 -1.14
CA THR A 84 -12.22 12.04 -0.07
C THR A 84 -11.70 12.52 1.30
N ALA A 85 -10.39 12.57 1.44
CA ALA A 85 -9.72 12.91 2.70
C ALA A 85 -9.63 14.42 3.00
N LYS A 86 -10.14 15.31 2.14
CA LYS A 86 -9.96 16.77 2.28
C LYS A 86 -10.50 17.35 3.60
N ASP A 87 -11.59 16.78 4.10
CA ASP A 87 -12.29 17.29 5.28
C ASP A 87 -12.11 16.38 6.50
N LEU A 88 -11.14 15.47 6.48
CA LEU A 88 -10.85 14.60 7.62
C LEU A 88 -10.26 15.42 8.78
N PRO A 89 -10.70 15.14 10.02
CA PRO A 89 -10.23 15.85 11.21
C PRO A 89 -8.84 15.42 11.68
N VAL A 90 -8.23 14.46 11.00
CA VAL A 90 -6.90 13.89 11.28
C VAL A 90 -6.03 13.91 10.02
N PRO A 91 -4.69 13.92 10.15
CA PRO A 91 -3.79 13.85 9.01
C PRO A 91 -4.04 12.59 8.19
N PHE A 92 -3.95 12.75 6.88
CA PHE A 92 -4.12 11.68 5.90
C PHE A 92 -2.86 11.48 5.08
N PHE A 93 -2.46 10.22 4.95
CA PHE A 93 -1.31 9.79 4.15
C PHE A 93 -1.78 8.81 3.09
N GLU A 94 -1.21 8.90 1.89
CA GLU A 94 -1.50 7.99 0.81
C GLU A 94 -0.18 7.53 0.14
N VAL A 95 -0.18 6.33 -0.41
CA VAL A 95 1.06 5.68 -0.83
C VAL A 95 1.66 6.23 -2.12
N VAL A 96 0.89 6.88 -2.99
CA VAL A 96 1.33 7.30 -4.33
C VAL A 96 2.32 8.47 -4.28
N SER A 97 2.01 9.52 -3.52
CA SER A 97 2.86 10.71 -3.43
C SER A 97 4.23 10.38 -2.82
N PHE A 98 4.25 9.60 -1.75
CA PHE A 98 5.50 9.22 -1.07
C PHE A 98 6.33 8.22 -1.88
N ALA A 99 5.68 7.33 -2.65
CA ALA A 99 6.38 6.48 -3.60
C ALA A 99 7.01 7.30 -4.74
N ALA A 100 6.30 8.31 -5.26
CA ALA A 100 6.82 9.23 -6.27
C ALA A 100 8.05 10.01 -5.75
N GLU A 101 7.98 10.56 -4.54
CA GLU A 101 9.12 11.25 -3.90
C GLU A 101 10.34 10.33 -3.75
N SER A 102 10.10 9.09 -3.31
CA SER A 102 11.17 8.10 -3.14
C SER A 102 11.80 7.72 -4.47
N ALA A 103 10.99 7.57 -5.53
CA ALA A 103 11.47 7.23 -6.85
C ALA A 103 12.29 8.35 -7.48
N VAL A 104 11.84 9.60 -7.35
CA VAL A 104 12.60 10.78 -7.84
C VAL A 104 13.96 10.90 -7.13
N LYS A 105 14.02 10.58 -5.83
CA LYS A 105 15.30 10.58 -5.09
C LYS A 105 16.23 9.42 -5.47
N ALA A 106 15.67 8.30 -5.95
CA ALA A 106 16.43 7.08 -6.24
C ALA A 106 16.98 7.04 -7.68
N THR A 107 16.23 7.58 -8.64
CA THR A 107 16.63 7.51 -10.05
C THR A 107 17.93 8.27 -10.32
N LYS A 108 18.75 7.70 -11.19
CA LYS A 108 20.03 8.28 -11.64
C LYS A 108 19.98 8.70 -13.11
N ASN A 109 19.16 8.02 -13.91
CA ASN A 109 19.05 8.28 -15.36
C ASN A 109 17.78 9.04 -15.74
N GLY A 110 16.89 9.35 -14.79
CA GLY A 110 15.64 10.07 -15.03
C GLY A 110 14.54 9.21 -15.68
N LYS A 111 14.65 7.88 -15.66
CA LYS A 111 13.65 6.96 -16.22
C LYS A 111 13.03 6.11 -15.13
N ILE A 112 11.79 6.41 -14.80
CA ILE A 112 11.04 5.74 -13.74
C ILE A 112 9.95 4.87 -14.33
N GLY A 113 9.93 3.60 -13.92
CA GLY A 113 8.83 2.67 -14.16
C GLY A 113 7.77 2.75 -13.07
N VAL A 114 6.51 2.55 -13.44
CA VAL A 114 5.39 2.39 -12.51
C VAL A 114 4.60 1.16 -12.89
N ILE A 115 4.47 0.21 -11.99
CA ILE A 115 3.54 -0.91 -12.15
C ILE A 115 2.40 -0.81 -11.13
N GLY A 116 1.19 -1.16 -11.56
CA GLY A 116 0.01 -1.03 -10.69
C GLY A 116 -1.21 -1.76 -11.26
N THR A 117 -2.35 -1.59 -10.59
CA THR A 117 -3.63 -2.05 -11.14
C THR A 117 -4.02 -1.23 -12.38
N SER A 118 -4.98 -1.74 -13.16
CA SER A 118 -5.48 -1.00 -14.33
C SER A 118 -6.02 0.40 -13.96
N ALA A 119 -6.71 0.54 -12.83
CA ALA A 119 -7.20 1.84 -12.36
C ALA A 119 -6.05 2.77 -11.96
N THR A 120 -5.06 2.26 -11.23
CA THR A 120 -3.86 3.01 -10.82
C THR A 120 -3.11 3.57 -12.04
N VAL A 121 -2.83 2.72 -13.02
CA VAL A 121 -2.10 3.15 -14.23
C VAL A 121 -2.92 4.12 -15.07
N LYS A 122 -4.22 3.82 -15.27
CA LYS A 122 -5.12 4.68 -16.05
C LYS A 122 -5.32 6.07 -15.43
N SER A 123 -5.23 6.20 -14.10
CA SER A 123 -5.36 7.49 -13.41
C SER A 123 -4.25 8.47 -13.76
N GLY A 124 -3.06 7.98 -14.12
CA GLY A 124 -1.88 8.81 -14.35
C GLY A 124 -1.31 9.48 -13.10
N LYS A 125 -1.85 9.17 -11.89
CA LYS A 125 -1.52 9.90 -10.66
C LYS A 125 -0.05 9.82 -10.26
N HIS A 126 0.60 8.66 -10.41
CA HIS A 126 2.04 8.54 -10.16
C HIS A 126 2.84 9.45 -11.10
N LYS A 127 2.50 9.46 -12.40
CA LYS A 127 3.15 10.32 -13.38
C LYS A 127 2.98 11.79 -13.01
N GLU A 128 1.74 12.21 -12.69
CA GLU A 128 1.46 13.58 -12.24
C GLU A 128 2.31 13.98 -11.02
N CYS A 129 2.42 13.11 -10.01
CA CYS A 129 3.21 13.37 -8.82
C CYS A 129 4.71 13.46 -9.13
N ILE A 130 5.23 12.56 -9.96
CA ILE A 130 6.64 12.54 -10.37
C ILE A 130 6.98 13.79 -11.18
N GLU A 131 6.18 14.15 -12.18
CA GLU A 131 6.41 15.32 -13.05
C GLU A 131 6.32 16.65 -12.28
N LYS A 132 5.51 16.73 -11.22
CA LYS A 132 5.49 17.89 -10.32
C LYS A 132 6.79 18.07 -9.54
N LEU A 133 7.44 16.97 -9.18
CA LEU A 133 8.70 17.00 -8.44
C LEU A 133 9.91 17.21 -9.37
N MET A 134 9.87 16.63 -10.56
CA MET A 134 10.94 16.70 -11.56
C MET A 134 10.33 16.60 -12.97
N PRO A 135 10.12 17.74 -13.66
CA PRO A 135 9.40 17.78 -14.95
C PRO A 135 10.04 17.00 -16.09
N ASP A 136 11.37 16.84 -16.09
CA ASP A 136 12.12 16.20 -17.19
C ASP A 136 12.27 14.67 -17.04
N ILE A 137 11.59 14.06 -16.06
CA ILE A 137 11.62 12.60 -15.87
C ILE A 137 10.73 11.87 -16.88
N GLU A 138 11.27 10.83 -17.49
CA GLU A 138 10.51 9.91 -18.32
C GLU A 138 9.79 8.87 -17.44
N VAL A 139 8.47 8.77 -17.55
CA VAL A 139 7.66 7.80 -16.78
C VAL A 139 7.04 6.78 -17.71
N THR A 140 7.40 5.51 -17.52
CA THR A 140 6.80 4.35 -18.19
C THR A 140 5.88 3.63 -17.23
N ALA A 141 4.59 3.46 -17.58
CA ALA A 141 3.62 2.80 -16.71
C ALA A 141 3.04 1.53 -17.35
N CYS A 142 2.91 0.45 -16.58
CA CYS A 142 2.31 -0.81 -17.02
C CYS A 142 1.32 -1.35 -15.99
N ALA A 143 0.13 -1.73 -16.45
CA ALA A 143 -0.85 -2.43 -15.62
C ALA A 143 -0.50 -3.92 -15.54
N CYS A 144 -0.42 -4.48 -14.32
CA CYS A 144 -0.09 -5.87 -14.07
C CYS A 144 -1.23 -6.59 -13.32
N PRO A 145 -2.42 -6.74 -13.94
CA PRO A 145 -3.62 -7.22 -13.24
C PRO A 145 -3.50 -8.66 -12.70
N LEU A 146 -2.63 -9.51 -13.26
CA LEU A 146 -2.45 -10.89 -12.79
C LEU A 146 -1.57 -10.99 -11.53
N PHE A 147 -0.83 -9.95 -11.15
CA PHE A 147 0.01 -10.02 -9.95
C PHE A 147 -0.81 -10.14 -8.67
N VAL A 148 -1.99 -9.51 -8.60
CA VAL A 148 -2.86 -9.62 -7.42
C VAL A 148 -3.36 -11.05 -7.24
N PRO A 149 -4.00 -11.73 -8.23
CA PRO A 149 -4.39 -13.13 -8.11
C PRO A 149 -3.23 -14.06 -7.75
N LEU A 150 -2.06 -13.90 -8.35
CA LEU A 150 -0.88 -14.73 -8.02
C LEU A 150 -0.55 -14.65 -6.53
N VAL A 151 -0.52 -13.45 -5.97
CA VAL A 151 -0.22 -13.25 -4.54
C VAL A 151 -1.33 -13.82 -3.66
N GLU A 152 -2.60 -13.58 -4.00
CA GLU A 152 -3.75 -14.05 -3.21
C GLU A 152 -3.87 -15.58 -3.21
N GLU A 153 -3.48 -16.25 -4.30
CA GLU A 153 -3.42 -17.71 -4.40
C GLU A 153 -2.11 -18.31 -3.83
N GLY A 154 -1.20 -17.47 -3.32
CA GLY A 154 0.06 -17.91 -2.73
C GLY A 154 1.17 -18.28 -3.74
N TRP A 155 0.98 -17.95 -5.01
CA TRP A 155 1.98 -18.19 -6.06
C TRP A 155 2.99 -17.04 -6.04
N CYS A 156 3.94 -17.12 -5.11
CA CYS A 156 4.91 -16.03 -4.84
C CYS A 156 6.38 -16.48 -4.97
N ASP A 157 6.59 -17.79 -5.22
CA ASP A 157 7.95 -18.30 -5.39
C ASP A 157 8.56 -17.69 -6.66
N LYS A 158 9.71 -17.04 -6.48
CA LYS A 158 10.45 -16.42 -7.58
C LYS A 158 10.92 -17.44 -8.63
N ASP A 159 11.04 -18.72 -8.27
CA ASP A 159 11.46 -19.80 -9.15
C ASP A 159 10.30 -20.50 -9.87
N ASP A 160 9.05 -20.19 -9.50
CA ASP A 160 7.85 -20.68 -10.18
C ASP A 160 7.78 -20.16 -11.63
N ILE A 161 7.53 -21.08 -12.58
CA ILE A 161 7.52 -20.75 -14.01
C ILE A 161 6.38 -19.80 -14.39
N VAL A 162 5.21 -19.90 -13.71
CA VAL A 162 4.06 -19.02 -13.98
C VAL A 162 4.37 -17.60 -13.49
N VAL A 163 5.02 -17.48 -12.32
CA VAL A 163 5.46 -16.19 -11.78
C VAL A 163 6.49 -15.56 -12.72
N LYS A 164 7.54 -16.29 -13.10
CA LYS A 164 8.59 -15.81 -14.02
C LYS A 164 8.01 -15.35 -15.35
N GLU A 165 7.17 -16.16 -15.97
CA GLU A 165 6.57 -15.83 -17.26
C GLU A 165 5.64 -14.61 -17.15
N THR A 166 4.85 -14.51 -16.09
CA THR A 166 3.95 -13.38 -15.88
C THR A 166 4.73 -12.09 -15.64
N VAL A 167 5.80 -12.15 -14.84
CA VAL A 167 6.70 -11.02 -14.56
C VAL A 167 7.35 -10.55 -15.86
N SER A 168 7.93 -11.46 -16.65
CA SER A 168 8.62 -11.11 -17.89
C SER A 168 7.71 -10.40 -18.88
N ARG A 169 6.48 -10.90 -19.07
CA ARG A 169 5.50 -10.29 -20.00
C ARG A 169 5.09 -8.88 -19.60
N TYR A 170 4.90 -8.64 -18.30
CA TYR A 170 4.49 -7.31 -17.84
C TYR A 170 5.64 -6.32 -17.77
N LEU A 171 6.86 -6.79 -17.51
CA LEU A 171 8.00 -5.90 -17.28
C LEU A 171 8.87 -5.66 -18.52
N GLU A 172 8.61 -6.34 -19.64
CA GLU A 172 9.29 -6.07 -20.91
C GLU A 172 9.30 -4.58 -21.29
N PRO A 173 8.19 -3.83 -21.17
CA PRO A 173 8.20 -2.39 -21.44
C PRO A 173 9.14 -1.59 -20.53
N MET A 174 9.38 -2.06 -19.28
CA MET A 174 10.30 -1.41 -18.35
C MET A 174 11.76 -1.61 -18.78
N VAL A 175 12.10 -2.83 -19.22
CA VAL A 175 13.41 -3.15 -19.78
C VAL A 175 13.66 -2.35 -21.04
N SER A 176 12.70 -2.34 -22.00
CA SER A 176 12.78 -1.60 -23.26
C SER A 176 12.92 -0.09 -23.05
N ALA A 177 12.28 0.48 -22.04
CA ALA A 177 12.41 1.90 -21.67
C ALA A 177 13.74 2.23 -20.97
N GLY A 178 14.45 1.22 -20.46
CA GLY A 178 15.71 1.40 -19.71
C GLY A 178 15.50 2.09 -18.37
N VAL A 179 14.42 1.75 -17.65
CA VAL A 179 14.16 2.31 -16.31
C VAL A 179 15.23 1.85 -15.32
N ASP A 180 15.68 2.75 -14.45
CA ASP A 180 16.59 2.43 -13.34
C ASP A 180 15.89 2.40 -11.98
N THR A 181 14.64 2.78 -11.97
CA THR A 181 13.81 2.83 -10.75
C THR A 181 12.40 2.38 -11.08
N LEU A 182 11.83 1.46 -10.29
CA LEU A 182 10.49 0.90 -10.49
C LEU A 182 9.64 1.07 -9.24
N ILE A 183 8.50 1.76 -9.35
CA ILE A 183 7.51 1.87 -8.28
C ILE A 183 6.59 0.65 -8.31
N LEU A 184 6.53 -0.06 -7.17
CA LEU A 184 5.55 -1.13 -6.91
C LEU A 184 4.23 -0.49 -6.45
N GLY A 185 3.42 -0.03 -7.40
CA GLY A 185 2.22 0.79 -7.16
C GLY A 185 0.96 0.02 -6.72
N CYS A 186 1.12 -1.21 -6.27
CA CYS A 186 0.07 -2.00 -5.64
C CYS A 186 0.61 -2.70 -4.40
N THR A 187 -0.19 -2.77 -3.36
CA THR A 187 0.17 -3.35 -2.06
C THR A 187 0.55 -4.83 -2.11
N HIS A 188 0.09 -5.57 -3.12
CA HIS A 188 0.46 -6.97 -3.34
C HIS A 188 1.86 -7.14 -3.95
N TYR A 189 2.32 -6.19 -4.75
CA TYR A 189 3.51 -6.37 -5.58
C TYR A 189 4.84 -6.51 -4.82
N PRO A 190 5.02 -5.93 -3.62
CA PRO A 190 6.21 -6.21 -2.81
C PRO A 190 6.44 -7.70 -2.50
N VAL A 191 5.38 -8.52 -2.48
CA VAL A 191 5.49 -9.98 -2.27
C VAL A 191 6.22 -10.65 -3.45
N LEU A 192 6.08 -10.10 -4.66
CA LEU A 192 6.76 -10.58 -5.88
C LEU A 192 8.12 -9.89 -6.13
N SER A 193 8.61 -9.08 -5.18
CA SER A 193 9.82 -8.27 -5.38
C SER A 193 11.05 -9.09 -5.76
N GLY A 194 11.16 -10.33 -5.26
CA GLY A 194 12.26 -11.25 -5.62
C GLY A 194 12.27 -11.59 -7.11
N ALA A 195 11.11 -11.99 -7.67
CA ALA A 195 10.98 -12.32 -9.09
C ALA A 195 11.14 -11.07 -9.98
N ILE A 196 10.59 -9.92 -9.54
CA ILE A 196 10.71 -8.64 -10.23
C ILE A 196 12.17 -8.19 -10.29
N ALA A 197 12.90 -8.25 -9.17
CA ALA A 197 14.31 -7.88 -9.11
C ALA A 197 15.20 -8.81 -9.96
N GLU A 198 14.93 -10.12 -9.93
CA GLU A 198 15.65 -11.10 -10.76
C GLU A 198 15.49 -10.80 -12.25
N TYR A 199 14.26 -10.45 -12.68
CA TYR A 199 14.00 -10.15 -14.10
C TYR A 199 14.62 -8.82 -14.56
N LEU A 200 14.55 -7.77 -13.74
CA LEU A 200 15.04 -6.44 -14.09
C LEU A 200 16.55 -6.26 -13.88
N GLY A 201 17.15 -7.10 -13.04
CA GLY A 201 18.56 -7.05 -12.69
C GLY A 201 18.90 -6.00 -11.61
N GLU A 202 20.16 -6.06 -11.15
CA GLU A 202 20.65 -5.31 -10.00
C GLU A 202 20.70 -3.77 -10.19
N ASN A 203 20.60 -3.30 -11.43
CA ASN A 203 20.68 -1.86 -11.75
C ASN A 203 19.33 -1.14 -11.58
N VAL A 204 18.26 -1.86 -11.29
CA VAL A 204 16.92 -1.27 -11.10
C VAL A 204 16.56 -1.23 -9.61
N THR A 205 16.34 -0.04 -9.10
CA THR A 205 15.89 0.17 -7.71
C THR A 205 14.39 -0.02 -7.61
N LEU A 206 13.94 -0.96 -6.79
CA LEU A 206 12.51 -1.16 -6.51
C LEU A 206 12.05 -0.22 -5.38
N ILE A 207 11.01 0.54 -5.62
CA ILE A 207 10.38 1.42 -4.63
C ILE A 207 9.15 0.73 -4.06
N ASN A 208 9.25 0.33 -2.78
CA ASN A 208 8.13 -0.17 -2.01
C ASN A 208 7.34 1.02 -1.44
N ALA A 209 6.10 1.20 -1.90
CA ALA A 209 5.24 2.30 -1.48
C ALA A 209 4.92 2.25 0.03
N GLY A 210 4.87 1.05 0.61
CA GLY A 210 4.69 0.85 2.06
C GLY A 210 5.87 1.40 2.88
N THR A 211 7.10 1.13 2.45
CA THR A 211 8.30 1.69 3.07
C THR A 211 8.32 3.22 2.96
N SER A 212 7.93 3.75 1.78
CA SER A 212 7.92 5.19 1.53
C SER A 212 6.95 5.92 2.46
N VAL A 213 5.68 5.47 2.54
CA VAL A 213 4.68 6.08 3.42
C VAL A 213 5.01 5.88 4.90
N SER A 214 5.56 4.74 5.28
CA SER A 214 5.97 4.47 6.67
C SER A 214 7.06 5.45 7.14
N ASN A 215 8.05 5.74 6.30
CA ASN A 215 9.08 6.73 6.59
C ASN A 215 8.51 8.14 6.71
N ALA A 216 7.57 8.52 5.85
CA ALA A 216 6.90 9.82 5.90
C ALA A 216 6.08 9.97 7.19
N VAL A 217 5.31 8.96 7.58
CA VAL A 217 4.54 8.94 8.83
C VAL A 217 5.46 9.04 10.04
N LYS A 218 6.58 8.30 10.04
CA LYS A 218 7.58 8.38 11.12
C LYS A 218 8.14 9.79 11.27
N GLY A 219 8.50 10.43 10.18
CA GLY A 219 8.96 11.83 10.18
C GLY A 219 7.89 12.75 10.75
N TYR A 220 6.66 12.66 10.23
CA TYR A 220 5.54 13.48 10.69
C TYR A 220 5.28 13.34 12.20
N LEU A 221 5.19 12.09 12.70
CA LEU A 221 4.94 11.85 14.13
C LEU A 221 6.08 12.37 15.00
N SER A 222 7.33 12.23 14.56
CA SER A 222 8.51 12.75 15.25
C SER A 222 8.49 14.27 15.32
N ASP A 223 8.29 14.93 14.18
CA ASP A 223 8.37 16.40 14.06
C ASP A 223 7.25 17.10 14.83
N ASN A 224 6.09 16.43 14.99
CA ASN A 224 4.94 16.94 15.74
C ASN A 224 4.88 16.44 17.20
N GLY A 225 5.85 15.64 17.66
CA GLY A 225 5.85 15.10 19.02
C GLY A 225 4.68 14.16 19.32
N LEU A 226 4.19 13.43 18.30
CA LEU A 226 3.02 12.54 18.37
C LEU A 226 3.40 11.05 18.47
N LEU A 227 4.70 10.73 18.55
CA LEU A 227 5.13 9.35 18.74
C LEU A 227 4.58 8.77 20.04
N ASN A 228 4.14 7.52 20.01
CA ASN A 228 3.78 6.80 21.21
C ASN A 228 5.02 6.64 22.12
N SER A 229 4.91 7.07 23.37
CA SER A 229 6.00 7.00 24.35
C SER A 229 6.11 5.66 25.07
N SER A 230 5.24 4.69 24.77
CA SER A 230 5.36 3.34 25.32
C SER A 230 6.71 2.71 24.97
N LYS A 231 7.24 1.92 25.88
CA LYS A 231 8.41 1.06 25.63
C LYS A 231 8.01 -0.33 25.16
N ASP A 232 6.73 -0.65 25.27
CA ASP A 232 6.18 -1.92 24.85
C ASP A 232 5.84 -1.87 23.36
N MET A 233 5.79 -3.05 22.74
CA MET A 233 5.31 -3.20 21.37
C MET A 233 3.87 -2.68 21.26
N GLY A 234 3.57 -1.97 20.17
CA GLY A 234 2.24 -1.45 19.92
C GLY A 234 1.18 -2.54 19.77
N GLU A 235 -0.03 -2.23 20.19
CA GLU A 235 -1.17 -3.12 19.99
C GLU A 235 -1.73 -2.99 18.59
N HIS A 236 -2.03 -4.12 17.94
CA HIS A 236 -2.60 -4.16 16.61
C HIS A 236 -3.96 -4.83 16.60
N SER A 237 -4.93 -4.17 15.98
CA SER A 237 -6.29 -4.67 15.81
C SER A 237 -6.64 -4.67 14.33
N PHE A 238 -7.25 -5.77 13.86
CA PHE A 238 -7.60 -5.96 12.45
C PHE A 238 -9.12 -6.07 12.32
N TYR A 239 -9.65 -5.33 11.38
CA TYR A 239 -11.07 -5.35 11.06
C TYR A 239 -11.24 -5.66 9.58
N VAL A 240 -12.23 -6.47 9.26
CA VAL A 240 -12.52 -6.87 7.88
C VAL A 240 -14.02 -6.82 7.61
N SER A 241 -14.39 -6.54 6.38
CA SER A 241 -15.82 -6.54 6.00
C SER A 241 -16.37 -7.94 5.76
N ASP A 242 -15.51 -8.94 5.44
CA ASP A 242 -15.91 -10.35 5.27
C ASP A 242 -14.77 -11.32 5.60
N LYS A 243 -15.09 -12.61 5.83
CA LYS A 243 -14.18 -13.76 6.00
C LYS A 243 -13.00 -13.52 6.96
N PRO A 244 -13.24 -13.25 8.25
CA PRO A 244 -12.17 -12.96 9.21
C PRO A 244 -11.16 -14.10 9.39
N ASP A 245 -11.59 -15.36 9.31
CA ASP A 245 -10.71 -16.53 9.50
C ASP A 245 -9.70 -16.65 8.34
N SER A 246 -10.18 -16.58 7.10
CA SER A 246 -9.32 -16.60 5.92
C SER A 246 -8.34 -15.41 5.91
N PHE A 247 -8.82 -14.23 6.30
CA PHE A 247 -7.95 -13.06 6.45
C PHE A 247 -6.86 -13.31 7.49
N ARG A 248 -7.19 -13.89 8.66
CA ARG A 248 -6.23 -14.15 9.72
C ARG A 248 -5.10 -15.08 9.27
N GLU A 249 -5.43 -16.15 8.56
CA GLU A 249 -4.44 -17.09 8.03
C GLU A 249 -3.46 -16.39 7.07
N GLN A 250 -3.97 -15.68 6.11
CA GLN A 250 -3.16 -14.94 5.13
C GLN A 250 -2.38 -13.79 5.77
N ALA A 251 -2.98 -13.09 6.72
CA ALA A 251 -2.32 -12.01 7.45
C ALA A 251 -1.16 -12.52 8.29
N SER A 252 -1.28 -13.71 8.90
CA SER A 252 -0.17 -14.32 9.65
C SER A 252 1.02 -14.62 8.75
N ILE A 253 0.78 -15.06 7.52
CA ILE A 253 1.83 -15.30 6.53
C ILE A 253 2.50 -13.97 6.10
N LEU A 254 1.71 -12.95 5.73
CA LEU A 254 2.23 -11.67 5.25
C LEU A 254 2.99 -10.90 6.32
N LEU A 255 2.53 -10.95 7.57
CA LEU A 255 3.17 -10.28 8.72
C LEU A 255 4.26 -11.13 9.37
N GLU A 256 4.48 -12.38 8.87
CA GLU A 256 5.48 -13.32 9.40
C GLU A 256 5.35 -13.54 10.91
N ARG A 257 4.12 -13.52 11.41
CA ARG A 257 3.80 -13.76 12.82
C ARG A 257 2.36 -14.27 12.99
N GLU A 258 2.14 -15.05 14.02
CA GLU A 258 0.80 -15.52 14.37
C GLU A 258 -0.07 -14.33 14.84
N ILE A 259 -1.33 -14.30 14.39
CA ILE A 259 -2.32 -13.31 14.79
C ILE A 259 -3.39 -14.01 15.65
N ASP A 260 -3.55 -13.52 16.89
CA ASP A 260 -4.60 -13.96 17.80
C ASP A 260 -5.99 -13.74 17.15
N GLU A 261 -6.85 -14.76 17.23
CA GLU A 261 -8.20 -14.72 16.67
C GLU A 261 -9.05 -13.55 17.22
N ASN A 262 -8.85 -13.18 18.47
CA ASN A 262 -9.55 -12.06 19.10
C ASN A 262 -9.13 -10.69 18.56
N LYS A 263 -8.03 -10.63 17.83
CA LYS A 263 -7.53 -9.39 17.21
C LYS A 263 -8.10 -9.16 15.81
N VAL A 264 -8.79 -10.15 15.20
CA VAL A 264 -9.45 -10.02 13.87
C VAL A 264 -10.96 -10.02 14.07
N LYS A 265 -11.62 -8.96 13.62
CA LYS A 265 -13.07 -8.79 13.83
C LYS A 265 -13.77 -8.46 12.50
N ARG A 266 -14.87 -9.16 12.23
CA ARG A 266 -15.76 -8.77 11.13
C ARG A 266 -16.58 -7.55 11.53
N VAL A 267 -16.72 -6.60 10.61
CA VAL A 267 -17.55 -5.40 10.79
C VAL A 267 -18.45 -5.18 9.58
N SER A 268 -19.62 -4.59 9.81
CA SER A 268 -20.50 -4.13 8.74
C SER A 268 -20.43 -2.61 8.64
N LEU A 269 -20.10 -2.10 7.46
CA LEU A 269 -20.05 -0.66 7.20
C LEU A 269 -21.44 -0.03 7.04
N SER A 270 -22.48 -0.83 6.82
CA SER A 270 -23.87 -0.35 6.65
C SER A 270 -24.48 0.24 7.92
N SER A 271 -23.79 0.15 9.04
CA SER A 271 -24.22 0.68 10.35
C SER A 271 -23.45 1.93 10.80
N LEU A 272 -22.61 2.49 9.94
CA LEU A 272 -21.81 3.70 10.14
C LEU A 272 -22.38 4.84 9.28
#